data_402acd269d4f81cb6a37990538e706f2
#
_entry.id   402acd269d4f81cb6a37990538e706f2
#
_cell.length_a   1.000
_cell.length_b   1.000
_cell.length_c   1.000
_cell.angle_alpha   90.00
_cell.angle_beta   90.00
_cell.angle_gamma   90.00
#
_symmetry.space_group_name_H-M   'P 1'
#
loop_
_entity.id
_entity.type
_entity.pdbx_description
1 polymer ?
#
loop_
_entity_poly.entity_id
_entity_poly.type
_entity_poly.pdbx_seq_one_letter_code
_entity_poly.pdbx_strand_id
1 'polypeptide(L)'
;MTEAVHDQLTRVVRENAGRLVASLIHVTGDFATAEDLVQDAVLAALRHWPAEGIPERPDAWLFTVARRRGLDVLWREHNYVAKLAQLQWPVQPEPDERLRLIFTCCHPALPRQAQIALTLRVVCGLTTAQIARAFLVHETTMAQRITRAKQKITEARIPYRIPAHDELGPRLTEVLAVIYLLFNEGYLSTAERAQARDLVDDAEWLVSLLHRLMPTEPEVAGLLALIRLHRARAAARFDPDGRLVLLQHQDRSLWDRAAIEQASRLLARAAKQQRPGPYQLQAAIIACHAEAERWQDTDWEQIVLLYDMLLHLAPSPVTRLHRAIALRYRSGPQAAMAELDMLAGELDRYHLYHATCADLWRELGRTDEARAADRRALALTANPAEQVVLQERIACTYREELLDK
;
A
#
# COMPACT_ATOMS: atom_id res chain seq x y z
N MET A 1 -5.35 -29.84 -11.62
CA MET A 1 -6.07 -30.07 -10.33
C MET A 1 -5.38 -29.36 -9.17
N THR A 2 -4.07 -29.45 -9.02
CA THR A 2 -3.32 -28.81 -7.92
C THR A 2 -3.34 -27.28 -7.96
N GLU A 3 -3.27 -26.67 -9.14
CA GLU A 3 -3.32 -25.20 -9.36
C GLU A 3 -4.69 -24.63 -9.00
N ALA A 4 -5.77 -25.26 -9.44
CA ALA A 4 -7.14 -24.84 -9.09
C ALA A 4 -7.44 -24.95 -7.57
N VAL A 5 -6.86 -25.94 -6.89
CA VAL A 5 -6.97 -26.07 -5.42
C VAL A 5 -6.20 -24.95 -4.73
N HIS A 6 -5.02 -24.61 -5.25
CA HIS A 6 -4.19 -23.54 -4.69
C HIS A 6 -4.88 -22.16 -4.83
N ASP A 7 -5.41 -21.87 -6.02
CA ASP A 7 -6.15 -20.62 -6.28
C ASP A 7 -7.41 -20.50 -5.41
N GLN A 8 -8.17 -21.60 -5.30
CA GLN A 8 -9.35 -21.62 -4.45
C GLN A 8 -8.99 -21.44 -2.97
N LEU A 9 -7.95 -22.14 -2.49
CA LEU A 9 -7.49 -21.99 -1.11
C LEU A 9 -7.00 -20.56 -0.83
N THR A 10 -6.22 -19.98 -1.74
CA THR A 10 -5.76 -18.59 -1.63
C THR A 10 -6.92 -17.62 -1.48
N ARG A 11 -7.97 -17.78 -2.31
CA ARG A 11 -9.18 -16.97 -2.22
C ARG A 11 -9.90 -17.14 -0.88
N VAL A 12 -10.14 -18.39 -0.47
CA VAL A 12 -10.84 -18.71 0.79
C VAL A 12 -10.06 -18.19 2.00
N VAL A 13 -8.75 -18.35 2.00
CA VAL A 13 -7.86 -17.84 3.06
C VAL A 13 -7.90 -16.33 3.10
N ARG A 14 -7.74 -15.64 1.97
CA ARG A 14 -7.80 -14.19 1.86
C ARG A 14 -9.10 -13.61 2.41
N GLU A 15 -10.23 -14.26 2.13
CA GLU A 15 -11.54 -13.81 2.59
C GLU A 15 -11.80 -14.09 4.07
N ASN A 16 -11.22 -15.16 4.63
CA ASN A 16 -11.62 -15.71 5.91
C ASN A 16 -10.52 -15.76 6.99
N ALA A 17 -9.21 -15.67 6.63
CA ALA A 17 -8.13 -15.79 7.61
C ALA A 17 -8.27 -14.80 8.78
N GLY A 18 -8.53 -13.53 8.51
CA GLY A 18 -8.72 -12.53 9.54
C GLY A 18 -9.92 -12.83 10.45
N ARG A 19 -11.00 -13.43 9.92
CA ARG A 19 -12.16 -13.86 10.71
C ARG A 19 -11.82 -15.05 11.60
N LEU A 20 -11.07 -16.00 11.05
CA LEU A 20 -10.67 -17.20 11.78
C LEU A 20 -9.75 -16.85 12.95
N VAL A 21 -8.73 -16.02 12.71
CA VAL A 21 -7.83 -15.53 13.75
C VAL A 21 -8.60 -14.77 14.83
N ALA A 22 -9.45 -13.83 14.44
CA ALA A 22 -10.26 -13.03 15.34
C ALA A 22 -11.13 -13.93 16.26
N SER A 23 -11.83 -14.91 15.69
CA SER A 23 -12.65 -15.84 16.44
C SER A 23 -11.83 -16.71 17.41
N LEU A 24 -10.63 -17.11 17.01
CA LEU A 24 -9.77 -17.95 17.86
C LEU A 24 -9.11 -17.15 18.99
N ILE A 25 -8.85 -15.85 18.83
CA ILE A 25 -8.35 -14.99 19.91
C ILE A 25 -9.32 -14.99 21.11
N HIS A 26 -10.63 -14.97 20.87
CA HIS A 26 -11.62 -15.05 21.96
C HIS A 26 -11.50 -16.34 22.77
N VAL A 27 -11.06 -17.41 22.12
CA VAL A 27 -10.95 -18.74 22.74
C VAL A 27 -9.60 -18.92 23.44
N THR A 28 -8.53 -18.61 22.72
CA THR A 28 -7.15 -18.80 23.22
C THR A 28 -6.74 -17.71 24.20
N GLY A 29 -7.32 -16.51 24.08
CA GLY A 29 -6.89 -15.32 24.79
C GLY A 29 -5.52 -14.80 24.34
N ASP A 30 -4.93 -15.43 23.30
CA ASP A 30 -3.60 -15.09 22.80
C ASP A 30 -3.59 -14.98 21.26
N PHE A 31 -3.09 -13.85 20.78
CA PHE A 31 -3.00 -13.53 19.37
C PHE A 31 -2.06 -14.48 18.60
N ALA A 32 -0.91 -14.82 19.20
CA ALA A 32 0.09 -15.65 18.54
C ALA A 32 -0.43 -17.07 18.35
N THR A 33 -1.00 -17.65 19.40
CA THR A 33 -1.62 -18.97 19.36
C THR A 33 -2.76 -19.05 18.34
N ALA A 34 -3.63 -18.04 18.31
CA ALA A 34 -4.75 -17.99 17.37
C ALA A 34 -4.29 -17.98 15.90
N GLU A 35 -3.27 -17.20 15.59
CA GLU A 35 -2.72 -17.13 14.22
C GLU A 35 -2.03 -18.45 13.85
N ASP A 36 -1.24 -19.04 14.74
CA ASP A 36 -0.58 -20.34 14.48
C ASP A 36 -1.60 -21.45 14.19
N LEU A 37 -2.73 -21.49 14.90
CA LEU A 37 -3.82 -22.43 14.67
C LEU A 37 -4.47 -22.27 13.28
N VAL A 38 -4.64 -21.03 12.81
CA VAL A 38 -5.16 -20.78 11.47
C VAL A 38 -4.17 -21.24 10.40
N GLN A 39 -2.87 -20.96 10.59
CA GLN A 39 -1.83 -21.39 9.65
C GLN A 39 -1.74 -22.93 9.59
N ASP A 40 -1.87 -23.58 10.70
CA ASP A 40 -1.94 -25.03 10.77
C ASP A 40 -3.14 -25.60 10.01
N ALA A 41 -4.30 -24.93 10.08
CA ALA A 41 -5.48 -25.34 9.32
C ALA A 41 -5.26 -25.14 7.80
N VAL A 42 -4.60 -24.04 7.39
CA VAL A 42 -4.25 -23.80 5.98
C VAL A 42 -3.26 -24.85 5.48
N LEU A 43 -2.25 -25.20 6.26
CA LEU A 43 -1.32 -26.28 5.93
C LEU A 43 -2.02 -27.64 5.84
N ALA A 44 -3.03 -27.91 6.67
CA ALA A 44 -3.84 -29.11 6.57
C ALA A 44 -4.66 -29.12 5.27
N ALA A 45 -5.28 -27.99 4.88
CA ALA A 45 -6.00 -27.86 3.63
C ALA A 45 -5.12 -28.15 2.41
N LEU A 46 -3.90 -27.61 2.39
CA LEU A 46 -2.91 -27.86 1.33
C LEU A 46 -2.54 -29.35 1.19
N ARG A 47 -2.62 -30.12 2.27
CA ARG A 47 -2.32 -31.57 2.26
C ARG A 47 -3.53 -32.41 1.87
N HIS A 48 -4.73 -32.05 2.33
CA HIS A 48 -5.94 -32.87 2.19
C HIS A 48 -6.74 -32.56 0.91
N TRP A 49 -6.93 -31.29 0.57
CA TRP A 49 -7.78 -30.90 -0.56
C TRP A 49 -7.32 -31.38 -1.94
N PRO A 50 -6.00 -31.52 -2.23
CA PRO A 50 -5.56 -32.10 -3.50
C PRO A 50 -6.00 -33.55 -3.70
N ALA A 51 -6.15 -34.33 -2.61
CA ALA A 51 -6.54 -35.75 -2.65
C ALA A 51 -8.03 -35.95 -2.44
N GLU A 52 -8.67 -35.22 -1.55
CA GLU A 52 -10.05 -35.42 -1.09
C GLU A 52 -11.07 -34.50 -1.79
N GLY A 53 -10.55 -33.48 -2.54
CA GLY A 53 -11.38 -32.43 -3.11
C GLY A 53 -11.60 -31.25 -2.16
N ILE A 54 -12.06 -30.13 -2.73
CA ILE A 54 -12.41 -28.93 -1.97
C ILE A 54 -13.78 -29.14 -1.34
N PRO A 55 -13.94 -28.96 0.00
CA PRO A 55 -15.24 -29.15 0.65
C PRO A 55 -16.26 -28.09 0.18
N GLU A 56 -17.56 -28.40 0.27
CA GLU A 56 -18.63 -27.47 -0.08
C GLU A 56 -18.56 -26.14 0.70
N ARG A 57 -18.09 -26.20 1.96
CA ARG A 57 -17.89 -25.03 2.83
C ARG A 57 -16.45 -24.97 3.32
N PRO A 58 -15.52 -24.46 2.49
CA PRO A 58 -14.09 -24.43 2.80
C PRO A 58 -13.76 -23.61 4.06
N ASP A 59 -14.49 -22.52 4.27
CA ASP A 59 -14.41 -21.65 5.45
C ASP A 59 -14.73 -22.41 6.75
N ALA A 60 -15.82 -23.16 6.77
CA ALA A 60 -16.25 -23.98 7.90
C ALA A 60 -15.28 -25.12 8.18
N TRP A 61 -14.70 -25.71 7.12
CA TRP A 61 -13.70 -26.75 7.25
C TRP A 61 -12.42 -26.22 7.92
N LEU A 62 -11.89 -25.10 7.44
CA LEU A 62 -10.71 -24.44 8.03
C LEU A 62 -10.93 -24.10 9.50
N PHE A 63 -12.11 -23.56 9.84
CA PHE A 63 -12.46 -23.28 11.22
C PHE A 63 -12.50 -24.53 12.08
N THR A 64 -13.14 -25.60 11.58
CA THR A 64 -13.26 -26.86 12.31
C THR A 64 -11.88 -27.45 12.63
N VAL A 65 -10.95 -27.41 11.65
CA VAL A 65 -9.58 -27.89 11.84
C VAL A 65 -8.82 -27.01 12.84
N ALA A 66 -8.87 -25.68 12.68
CA ALA A 66 -8.21 -24.75 13.59
C ALA A 66 -8.76 -24.87 15.03
N ARG A 67 -10.08 -24.96 15.17
CA ARG A 67 -10.75 -25.18 16.46
C ARG A 67 -10.32 -26.48 17.13
N ARG A 68 -10.31 -27.59 16.37
CA ARG A 68 -9.89 -28.89 16.91
C ARG A 68 -8.49 -28.86 17.46
N ARG A 69 -7.56 -28.25 16.72
CA ARG A 69 -6.18 -28.06 17.16
C ARG A 69 -6.07 -27.11 18.36
N GLY A 70 -6.87 -26.05 18.39
CA GLY A 70 -6.96 -25.14 19.55
C GLY A 70 -7.43 -25.86 20.80
N LEU A 71 -8.40 -26.77 20.67
CA LEU A 71 -8.83 -27.63 21.78
C LEU A 71 -7.68 -28.52 22.26
N ASP A 72 -6.89 -29.11 21.36
CA ASP A 72 -5.74 -29.95 21.75
C ASP A 72 -4.67 -29.15 22.51
N VAL A 73 -4.45 -27.87 22.16
CA VAL A 73 -3.54 -26.96 22.88
C VAL A 73 -4.09 -26.64 24.28
N LEU A 74 -5.35 -26.25 24.36
CA LEU A 74 -6.01 -25.91 25.63
C LEU A 74 -6.11 -27.12 26.58
N TRP A 75 -6.28 -28.34 26.04
CA TRP A 75 -6.24 -29.59 26.80
C TRP A 75 -4.91 -29.78 27.55
N ARG A 76 -3.83 -29.43 26.91
CA ARG A 76 -2.48 -29.55 27.51
C ARG A 76 -2.24 -28.50 28.60
N GLU A 77 -2.95 -27.36 28.58
CA GLU A 77 -2.78 -26.25 29.50
C GLU A 77 -3.73 -26.25 30.72
N HIS A 78 -4.52 -27.32 30.95
CA HIS A 78 -5.42 -27.53 32.11
C HIS A 78 -6.55 -26.48 32.33
N ASN A 79 -6.87 -25.62 31.35
CA ASN A 79 -7.89 -24.55 31.48
C ASN A 79 -9.18 -24.82 30.70
N TYR A 80 -9.65 -26.05 30.73
CA TYR A 80 -10.53 -26.65 29.71
C TYR A 80 -12.02 -26.29 29.78
N VAL A 81 -12.66 -26.38 30.96
CA VAL A 81 -14.12 -26.46 31.05
C VAL A 81 -14.85 -25.14 30.84
N ALA A 82 -14.28 -24.02 31.28
CA ALA A 82 -14.92 -22.71 31.16
C ALA A 82 -14.86 -22.11 29.73
N LYS A 83 -13.85 -22.48 28.95
CA LYS A 83 -13.65 -21.96 27.57
C LYS A 83 -14.40 -22.75 26.51
N LEU A 84 -14.74 -24.01 26.76
CA LEU A 84 -15.50 -24.86 25.84
C LEU A 84 -16.91 -24.33 25.55
N ALA A 85 -17.57 -23.75 26.56
CA ALA A 85 -18.89 -23.17 26.41
C ALA A 85 -18.94 -21.94 25.52
N GLN A 86 -17.80 -21.27 25.33
CA GLN A 86 -17.66 -20.05 24.53
C GLN A 86 -17.32 -20.33 23.05
N LEU A 87 -17.07 -21.60 22.69
CA LEU A 87 -16.75 -22.04 21.33
C LEU A 87 -17.98 -22.19 20.44
N GLN A 88 -18.90 -21.24 20.48
CA GLN A 88 -19.93 -21.14 19.45
C GLN A 88 -19.35 -20.41 18.24
N TRP A 89 -19.51 -21.00 17.05
CA TRP A 89 -19.26 -20.29 15.80
C TRP A 89 -20.24 -19.13 15.73
N PRO A 90 -19.78 -17.88 15.69
CA PRO A 90 -20.69 -16.81 15.34
C PRO A 90 -21.14 -17.07 13.90
N VAL A 91 -22.43 -17.27 13.71
CA VAL A 91 -23.06 -17.55 12.39
C VAL A 91 -22.75 -16.43 11.39
N GLN A 92 -22.40 -15.25 11.88
CA GLN A 92 -21.70 -14.18 11.17
C GLN A 92 -20.74 -13.52 12.16
N PRO A 93 -19.41 -13.46 11.86
CA PRO A 93 -18.51 -12.68 12.69
C PRO A 93 -18.94 -11.22 12.60
N GLU A 94 -19.06 -10.55 13.76
CA GLU A 94 -19.35 -9.14 13.81
C GLU A 94 -18.31 -8.38 12.97
N PRO A 95 -18.72 -7.34 12.19
CA PRO A 95 -17.79 -6.55 11.38
C PRO A 95 -16.58 -6.02 12.15
N ASP A 96 -16.76 -5.82 13.44
CA ASP A 96 -15.78 -5.24 14.37
C ASP A 96 -14.54 -6.11 14.63
N GLU A 97 -14.63 -7.43 14.46
CA GLU A 97 -13.50 -8.31 14.80
C GLU A 97 -12.30 -8.12 13.87
N ARG A 98 -12.54 -7.96 12.56
CA ARG A 98 -11.46 -7.66 11.61
C ARG A 98 -10.83 -6.29 11.87
N LEU A 99 -11.64 -5.35 12.30
CA LEU A 99 -11.16 -4.01 12.62
C LEU A 99 -10.24 -4.06 13.85
N ARG A 100 -10.60 -4.80 14.91
CA ARG A 100 -9.73 -5.05 16.06
C ARG A 100 -8.39 -5.62 15.63
N LEU A 101 -8.41 -6.59 14.71
CA LEU A 101 -7.22 -7.24 14.20
C LEU A 101 -6.30 -6.26 13.45
N ILE A 102 -6.87 -5.43 12.56
CA ILE A 102 -6.15 -4.40 11.80
C ILE A 102 -5.47 -3.42 12.78
N PHE A 103 -6.21 -2.89 13.76
CA PHE A 103 -5.65 -1.97 14.74
C PHE A 103 -4.57 -2.61 15.62
N THR A 104 -4.68 -3.90 15.94
CA THR A 104 -3.65 -4.63 16.68
C THR A 104 -2.38 -4.79 15.85
N CYS A 105 -2.50 -5.24 14.58
CA CYS A 105 -1.35 -5.40 13.68
C CYS A 105 -0.64 -4.07 13.36
N CYS A 106 -1.38 -2.97 13.29
CA CYS A 106 -0.86 -1.63 13.01
C CYS A 106 -0.58 -0.81 14.28
N HIS A 107 -0.32 -1.46 15.43
CA HIS A 107 -0.04 -0.73 16.67
C HIS A 107 1.30 0.02 16.60
N PRO A 108 1.38 1.31 17.03
CA PRO A 108 2.59 2.13 16.93
C PRO A 108 3.79 1.62 17.75
N ALA A 109 3.57 0.73 18.73
CA ALA A 109 4.65 0.05 19.43
C ALA A 109 5.41 -0.97 18.56
N LEU A 110 4.90 -1.32 17.38
CA LEU A 110 5.54 -2.20 16.43
C LEU A 110 6.30 -1.37 15.38
N PRO A 111 7.52 -1.78 14.96
CA PRO A 111 8.20 -1.17 13.82
C PRO A 111 7.36 -1.25 12.54
N ARG A 112 7.39 -0.23 11.70
CA ARG A 112 6.57 -0.13 10.48
C ARG A 112 6.64 -1.37 9.58
N GLN A 113 7.84 -1.89 9.33
CA GLN A 113 8.01 -3.11 8.54
C GLN A 113 7.37 -4.36 9.18
N ALA A 114 7.31 -4.41 10.52
CA ALA A 114 6.64 -5.48 11.23
C ALA A 114 5.12 -5.33 11.18
N GLN A 115 4.60 -4.10 11.26
CA GLN A 115 3.18 -3.80 11.07
C GLN A 115 2.69 -4.29 9.69
N ILE A 116 3.42 -3.96 8.62
CA ILE A 116 3.10 -4.38 7.25
C ILE A 116 3.13 -5.91 7.14
N ALA A 117 4.24 -6.55 7.59
CA ALA A 117 4.39 -7.99 7.50
C ALA A 117 3.30 -8.74 8.27
N LEU A 118 2.95 -8.26 9.47
CA LEU A 118 1.92 -8.86 10.31
C LEU A 118 0.52 -8.67 9.71
N THR A 119 0.22 -7.49 9.16
CA THR A 119 -1.06 -7.22 8.48
C THR A 119 -1.24 -8.13 7.28
N LEU A 120 -0.23 -8.28 6.42
CA LEU A 120 -0.28 -9.20 5.29
C LEU A 120 -0.47 -10.66 5.73
N ARG A 121 0.24 -11.05 6.79
CA ARG A 121 0.16 -12.41 7.32
C ARG A 121 -1.22 -12.72 7.88
N VAL A 122 -1.72 -11.87 8.76
CA VAL A 122 -2.86 -12.15 9.63
C VAL A 122 -4.18 -11.69 9.02
N VAL A 123 -4.19 -10.53 8.36
CA VAL A 123 -5.42 -9.96 7.79
C VAL A 123 -5.62 -10.41 6.35
N CYS A 124 -4.56 -10.39 5.53
CA CYS A 124 -4.62 -10.81 4.12
C CYS A 124 -4.38 -12.32 3.94
N GLY A 125 -3.87 -13.02 4.94
CA GLY A 125 -3.65 -14.47 4.90
C GLY A 125 -2.45 -14.94 4.07
N LEU A 126 -1.50 -14.06 3.73
CA LEU A 126 -0.33 -14.42 2.95
C LEU A 126 0.61 -15.35 3.73
N THR A 127 1.28 -16.24 3.02
CA THR A 127 2.34 -17.07 3.61
C THR A 127 3.61 -16.26 3.86
N THR A 128 4.44 -16.69 4.81
CA THR A 128 5.74 -16.06 5.07
C THR A 128 6.62 -15.99 3.82
N ALA A 129 6.61 -17.04 2.98
CA ALA A 129 7.33 -17.10 1.72
C ALA A 129 6.82 -16.06 0.71
N GLN A 130 5.50 -15.86 0.60
CA GLN A 130 4.93 -14.82 -0.26
C GLN A 130 5.34 -13.42 0.19
N ILE A 131 5.25 -13.14 1.51
CA ILE A 131 5.64 -11.84 2.07
C ILE A 131 7.15 -11.61 1.88
N ALA A 132 7.99 -12.62 2.13
CA ALA A 132 9.44 -12.53 1.96
C ALA A 132 9.84 -12.20 0.52
N ARG A 133 9.20 -12.85 -0.46
CA ARG A 133 9.39 -12.56 -1.89
C ARG A 133 8.99 -11.13 -2.24
N ALA A 134 7.82 -10.69 -1.75
CA ALA A 134 7.32 -9.34 -2.01
C ALA A 134 8.26 -8.24 -1.50
N PHE A 135 8.95 -8.49 -0.38
CA PHE A 135 9.91 -7.55 0.23
C PHE A 135 11.38 -7.85 -0.11
N LEU A 136 11.64 -8.76 -1.06
CA LEU A 136 12.99 -9.13 -1.51
C LEU A 136 13.92 -9.49 -0.35
N VAL A 137 13.42 -10.20 0.66
CA VAL A 137 14.17 -10.68 1.81
C VAL A 137 14.11 -12.21 1.92
N HIS A 138 15.07 -12.80 2.64
CA HIS A 138 15.02 -14.24 2.93
C HIS A 138 13.80 -14.60 3.79
N GLU A 139 13.21 -15.76 3.52
CA GLU A 139 12.03 -16.25 4.26
C GLU A 139 12.31 -16.36 5.76
N THR A 140 13.51 -16.80 6.14
CA THR A 140 13.95 -16.85 7.55
C THR A 140 13.94 -15.48 8.22
N THR A 141 14.39 -14.44 7.51
CA THR A 141 14.38 -13.06 8.01
C THR A 141 12.95 -12.58 8.23
N MET A 142 12.05 -12.87 7.27
CA MET A 142 10.65 -12.50 7.40
C MET A 142 9.96 -13.28 8.52
N ALA A 143 10.22 -14.58 8.66
CA ALA A 143 9.71 -15.40 9.76
C ALA A 143 10.13 -14.83 11.11
N GLN A 144 11.41 -14.48 11.29
CA GLN A 144 11.90 -13.86 12.52
C GLN A 144 11.23 -12.50 12.80
N ARG A 145 11.01 -11.69 11.76
CA ARG A 145 10.31 -10.39 11.90
C ARG A 145 8.89 -10.58 12.41
N ILE A 146 8.14 -11.52 11.82
CA ILE A 146 6.76 -11.84 12.23
C ILE A 146 6.74 -12.39 13.66
N THR A 147 7.64 -13.32 14.00
CA THR A 147 7.75 -13.90 15.35
C THR A 147 8.03 -12.81 16.39
N ARG A 148 9.01 -11.91 16.14
CA ARG A 148 9.31 -10.81 17.05
C ARG A 148 8.14 -9.83 17.20
N ALA A 149 7.37 -9.59 16.11
CA ALA A 149 6.18 -8.75 16.16
C ALA A 149 5.09 -9.38 17.06
N LYS A 150 4.83 -10.68 16.93
CA LYS A 150 3.89 -11.43 17.79
C LYS A 150 4.34 -11.37 19.26
N GLN A 151 5.62 -11.64 19.51
CA GLN A 151 6.21 -11.57 20.84
C GLN A 151 6.03 -10.16 21.47
N LYS A 152 6.29 -9.12 20.68
CA LYS A 152 6.11 -7.73 21.11
C LYS A 152 4.66 -7.39 21.45
N ILE A 153 3.68 -7.97 20.74
CA ILE A 153 2.25 -7.80 21.06
C ILE A 153 1.96 -8.35 22.45
N THR A 154 2.46 -9.55 22.77
CA THR A 154 2.26 -10.19 24.07
C THR A 154 3.01 -9.44 25.19
N GLU A 155 4.29 -9.15 24.99
CA GLU A 155 5.13 -8.46 26.00
C GLU A 155 4.65 -7.05 26.33
N ALA A 156 4.28 -6.27 25.29
CA ALA A 156 3.78 -4.91 25.46
C ALA A 156 2.29 -4.87 25.84
N ARG A 157 1.64 -6.04 25.99
CA ARG A 157 0.21 -6.18 26.27
C ARG A 157 -0.66 -5.32 25.35
N ILE A 158 -0.35 -5.35 24.03
CA ILE A 158 -1.10 -4.59 23.05
C ILE A 158 -2.55 -5.08 23.05
N PRO A 159 -3.53 -4.18 23.30
CA PRO A 159 -4.91 -4.61 23.47
C PRO A 159 -5.53 -5.04 22.13
N TYR A 160 -6.26 -6.16 22.15
CA TYR A 160 -7.09 -6.62 21.03
C TYR A 160 -8.46 -5.92 21.09
N ARG A 161 -8.50 -4.66 20.65
CA ARG A 161 -9.73 -3.83 20.67
C ARG A 161 -9.71 -2.79 19.55
N ILE A 162 -10.87 -2.28 19.21
CA ILE A 162 -10.97 -1.02 18.47
C ILE A 162 -10.54 0.10 19.42
N PRO A 163 -9.70 1.05 19.00
CA PRO A 163 -9.32 2.20 19.81
C PRO A 163 -10.53 3.00 20.28
N ALA A 164 -10.45 3.61 21.45
CA ALA A 164 -11.47 4.52 21.93
C ALA A 164 -11.55 5.78 21.03
N HIS A 165 -12.63 6.55 21.15
CA HIS A 165 -12.92 7.65 20.23
C HIS A 165 -11.80 8.70 20.19
N ASP A 166 -11.17 8.98 21.29
CA ASP A 166 -10.00 9.88 21.45
C ASP A 166 -8.71 9.32 20.85
N GLU A 167 -8.53 8.01 20.90
CA GLU A 167 -7.38 7.30 20.30
C GLU A 167 -7.55 7.01 18.81
N LEU A 168 -8.80 7.00 18.31
CA LEU A 168 -9.14 6.46 16.98
C LEU A 168 -8.45 7.21 15.85
N GLY A 169 -8.43 8.54 15.89
CA GLY A 169 -7.81 9.35 14.84
C GLY A 169 -6.33 9.04 14.62
N PRO A 170 -5.47 9.18 15.65
CA PRO A 170 -4.06 8.83 15.53
C PRO A 170 -3.82 7.37 15.13
N ARG A 171 -4.62 6.43 15.66
CA ARG A 171 -4.51 5.01 15.34
C ARG A 171 -4.93 4.70 13.90
N LEU A 172 -5.97 5.36 13.40
CA LEU A 172 -6.40 5.25 12.01
C LEU A 172 -5.33 5.79 11.05
N THR A 173 -4.68 6.90 11.39
CA THR A 173 -3.55 7.44 10.63
C THR A 173 -2.44 6.40 10.47
N GLU A 174 -2.11 5.64 11.53
CA GLU A 174 -1.13 4.56 11.46
C GLU A 174 -1.56 3.43 10.51
N VAL A 175 -2.83 3.02 10.59
CA VAL A 175 -3.39 1.99 9.70
C VAL A 175 -3.32 2.44 8.24
N LEU A 176 -3.76 3.66 7.93
CA LEU A 176 -3.73 4.20 6.57
C LEU A 176 -2.30 4.31 6.04
N ALA A 177 -1.34 4.71 6.88
CA ALA A 177 0.06 4.77 6.51
C ALA A 177 0.64 3.38 6.18
N VAL A 178 0.24 2.33 6.91
CA VAL A 178 0.64 0.94 6.62
C VAL A 178 0.10 0.50 5.25
N ILE A 179 -1.18 0.75 4.99
CA ILE A 179 -1.81 0.38 3.72
C ILE A 179 -1.19 1.16 2.54
N TYR A 180 -0.92 2.45 2.73
CA TYR A 180 -0.30 3.27 1.70
C TYR A 180 1.14 2.84 1.39
N LEU A 181 1.93 2.48 2.41
CA LEU A 181 3.28 1.93 2.20
C LEU A 181 3.23 0.59 1.47
N LEU A 182 2.28 -0.27 1.81
CA LEU A 182 2.06 -1.53 1.10
C LEU A 182 1.74 -1.29 -0.39
N PHE A 183 0.86 -0.32 -0.66
CA PHE A 183 0.54 0.09 -2.02
C PHE A 183 1.78 0.59 -2.77
N ASN A 184 2.56 1.48 -2.16
CA ASN A 184 3.76 2.04 -2.79
C ASN A 184 4.81 0.97 -3.07
N GLU A 185 5.00 -0.01 -2.19
CA GLU A 185 5.93 -1.13 -2.40
C GLU A 185 5.56 -1.91 -3.67
N GLY A 186 4.28 -2.21 -3.87
CA GLY A 186 3.80 -2.86 -5.08
C GLY A 186 3.80 -1.95 -6.31
N TYR A 187 3.43 -0.68 -6.14
CA TYR A 187 3.26 0.25 -7.25
C TYR A 187 4.59 0.75 -7.82
N LEU A 188 5.60 0.96 -6.99
CA LEU A 188 6.93 1.43 -7.39
C LEU A 188 7.90 0.27 -7.70
N SER A 189 7.57 -0.95 -7.29
CA SER A 189 8.41 -2.11 -7.50
C SER A 189 8.57 -2.40 -9.00
N THR A 190 9.82 -2.59 -9.41
CA THR A 190 10.21 -3.13 -10.72
C THR A 190 10.40 -4.65 -10.65
N ALA A 191 10.18 -5.26 -9.47
CA ALA A 191 10.17 -6.70 -9.30
C ALA A 191 9.16 -7.35 -10.26
N GLU A 192 9.30 -8.64 -10.51
CA GLU A 192 8.46 -9.41 -11.43
C GLU A 192 6.99 -8.95 -11.35
N ARG A 193 6.47 -8.47 -12.47
CA ARG A 193 5.16 -7.76 -12.57
C ARG A 193 4.00 -8.45 -11.85
N ALA A 194 4.07 -9.76 -11.65
CA ALA A 194 3.05 -10.53 -10.94
C ALA A 194 3.05 -10.22 -9.43
N GLN A 195 4.23 -10.22 -8.78
CA GLN A 195 4.35 -10.00 -7.32
C GLN A 195 4.01 -8.55 -6.93
N ALA A 196 4.41 -7.59 -7.77
CA ALA A 196 4.05 -6.19 -7.59
C ALA A 196 2.53 -5.96 -7.66
N ARG A 197 1.83 -6.65 -8.58
CA ARG A 197 0.37 -6.61 -8.69
C ARG A 197 -0.31 -7.16 -7.43
N ASP A 198 0.19 -8.25 -6.86
CA ASP A 198 -0.40 -8.85 -5.67
C ASP A 198 -0.43 -7.88 -4.48
N LEU A 199 0.66 -7.12 -4.25
CA LEU A 199 0.72 -6.12 -3.17
C LEU A 199 -0.26 -4.96 -3.39
N VAL A 200 -0.39 -4.50 -4.63
CA VAL A 200 -1.35 -3.44 -4.98
C VAL A 200 -2.79 -3.92 -4.77
N ASP A 201 -3.09 -5.17 -5.18
CA ASP A 201 -4.39 -5.79 -4.98
C ASP A 201 -4.72 -5.99 -3.50
N ASP A 202 -3.74 -6.39 -2.68
CA ASP A 202 -3.88 -6.52 -1.24
C ASP A 202 -4.11 -5.17 -0.55
N ALA A 203 -3.40 -4.12 -0.97
CA ALA A 203 -3.61 -2.78 -0.46
C ALA A 203 -5.01 -2.24 -0.77
N GLU A 204 -5.50 -2.41 -2.02
CA GLU A 204 -6.87 -2.00 -2.37
C GLU A 204 -7.91 -2.83 -1.64
N TRP A 205 -7.70 -4.13 -1.50
CA TRP A 205 -8.61 -4.99 -0.74
C TRP A 205 -8.70 -4.56 0.72
N LEU A 206 -7.56 -4.28 1.38
CA LEU A 206 -7.50 -3.82 2.76
C LEU A 206 -8.23 -2.49 2.96
N VAL A 207 -7.95 -1.49 2.13
CA VAL A 207 -8.62 -0.19 2.28
C VAL A 207 -10.09 -0.27 1.92
N SER A 208 -10.49 -1.15 0.98
CA SER A 208 -11.90 -1.42 0.66
C SER A 208 -12.62 -2.10 1.83
N LEU A 209 -11.95 -3.04 2.51
CA LEU A 209 -12.47 -3.64 3.74
C LEU A 209 -12.64 -2.57 4.83
N LEU A 210 -11.61 -1.75 5.04
CA LEU A 210 -11.64 -0.68 6.04
C LEU A 210 -12.76 0.33 5.75
N HIS A 211 -12.97 0.69 4.47
CA HIS A 211 -14.06 1.58 4.06
C HIS A 211 -15.44 0.98 4.33
N ARG A 212 -15.62 -0.33 4.17
CA ARG A 212 -16.89 -1.01 4.55
C ARG A 212 -17.11 -1.03 6.05
N LEU A 213 -16.05 -1.15 6.84
CA LEU A 213 -16.13 -1.19 8.31
C LEU A 213 -16.24 0.21 8.94
N MET A 214 -15.71 1.23 8.25
CA MET A 214 -15.67 2.62 8.71
C MET A 214 -16.17 3.58 7.59
N PRO A 215 -17.43 3.49 7.14
CA PRO A 215 -17.91 4.21 5.96
C PRO A 215 -17.99 5.73 6.16
N THR A 216 -17.96 6.19 7.42
CA THR A 216 -18.02 7.61 7.79
C THR A 216 -16.64 8.27 7.90
N GLU A 217 -15.56 7.52 7.70
CA GLU A 217 -14.20 8.06 7.78
C GLU A 217 -13.71 8.55 6.42
N PRO A 218 -13.63 9.89 6.19
CA PRO A 218 -13.34 10.44 4.87
C PRO A 218 -11.90 10.15 4.41
N GLU A 219 -10.93 10.02 5.32
CA GLU A 219 -9.55 9.68 4.96
C GLU A 219 -9.41 8.22 4.47
N VAL A 220 -10.25 7.31 4.95
CA VAL A 220 -10.32 5.95 4.40
C VAL A 220 -10.83 5.97 2.96
N ALA A 221 -11.87 6.76 2.70
CA ALA A 221 -12.39 6.96 1.35
C ALA A 221 -11.37 7.67 0.44
N GLY A 222 -10.62 8.64 0.99
CA GLY A 222 -9.52 9.33 0.31
C GLY A 222 -8.41 8.37 -0.13
N LEU A 223 -7.93 7.52 0.76
CA LEU A 223 -6.91 6.52 0.42
C LEU A 223 -7.40 5.51 -0.61
N LEU A 224 -8.66 5.06 -0.49
CA LEU A 224 -9.26 4.15 -1.48
C LEU A 224 -9.35 4.82 -2.86
N ALA A 225 -9.79 6.07 -2.93
CA ALA A 225 -9.83 6.83 -4.17
C ALA A 225 -8.42 7.02 -4.76
N LEU A 226 -7.42 7.35 -3.94
CA LEU A 226 -6.03 7.51 -4.34
C LEU A 226 -5.47 6.24 -5.01
N ILE A 227 -5.64 5.10 -4.36
CA ILE A 227 -5.18 3.80 -4.90
C ILE A 227 -5.88 3.48 -6.22
N ARG A 228 -7.20 3.67 -6.30
CA ARG A 228 -7.97 3.40 -7.54
C ARG A 228 -7.58 4.31 -8.70
N LEU A 229 -7.36 5.60 -8.45
CA LEU A 229 -6.88 6.54 -9.47
C LEU A 229 -5.50 6.16 -10.00
N HIS A 230 -4.59 5.70 -9.14
CA HIS A 230 -3.31 5.19 -9.60
C HIS A 230 -3.44 3.91 -10.43
N ARG A 231 -4.30 2.97 -10.00
CA ARG A 231 -4.54 1.71 -10.72
C ARG A 231 -5.19 1.93 -12.08
N ALA A 232 -6.10 2.87 -12.18
CA ALA A 232 -6.78 3.20 -13.44
C ALA A 232 -5.83 3.57 -14.58
N ARG A 233 -4.60 4.00 -14.24
CA ARG A 233 -3.55 4.38 -15.22
C ARG A 233 -2.49 3.29 -15.43
N ALA A 234 -2.61 2.15 -14.73
CA ALA A 234 -1.55 1.13 -14.69
C ALA A 234 -1.17 0.58 -16.08
N ALA A 235 -2.14 0.45 -16.99
CA ALA A 235 -1.92 -0.05 -18.34
C ALA A 235 -1.01 0.85 -19.20
N ALA A 236 -0.98 2.18 -18.91
CA ALA A 236 -0.20 3.15 -19.68
C ALA A 236 1.18 3.46 -19.05
N ARG A 237 1.52 2.85 -17.90
CA ARG A 237 2.77 3.18 -17.15
C ARG A 237 4.03 2.60 -17.80
N PHE A 238 3.89 1.54 -18.54
CA PHE A 238 5.01 0.87 -19.20
C PHE A 238 4.67 0.65 -20.67
N ASP A 239 5.65 0.84 -21.51
CA ASP A 239 5.54 0.49 -22.92
C ASP A 239 5.61 -1.04 -23.13
N PRO A 240 5.40 -1.55 -24.37
CA PRO A 240 5.50 -2.99 -24.67
C PRO A 240 6.87 -3.59 -24.32
N ASP A 241 7.94 -2.79 -24.36
CA ASP A 241 9.30 -3.20 -24.04
C ASP A 241 9.58 -3.16 -22.51
N GLY A 242 8.61 -2.72 -21.72
CA GLY A 242 8.71 -2.64 -20.26
C GLY A 242 9.40 -1.40 -19.73
N ARG A 243 9.60 -0.37 -20.56
CA ARG A 243 10.18 0.91 -20.14
C ARG A 243 9.13 1.77 -19.47
N LEU A 244 9.55 2.53 -18.44
CA LEU A 244 8.68 3.45 -17.74
C LEU A 244 8.28 4.63 -18.66
N VAL A 245 6.97 4.85 -18.79
CA VAL A 245 6.40 5.98 -19.53
C VAL A 245 6.03 7.09 -18.56
N LEU A 246 6.66 8.27 -18.72
CA LEU A 246 6.36 9.44 -17.91
C LEU A 246 4.90 9.87 -18.09
N LEU A 247 4.28 10.41 -17.04
CA LEU A 247 2.85 10.75 -17.00
C LEU A 247 2.40 11.62 -18.19
N GLN A 248 3.21 12.58 -18.59
CA GLN A 248 2.94 13.48 -19.72
C GLN A 248 2.90 12.77 -21.09
N HIS A 249 3.53 11.59 -21.20
CA HIS A 249 3.63 10.82 -22.43
C HIS A 249 2.74 9.57 -22.40
N GLN A 250 2.00 9.33 -21.30
CA GLN A 250 1.10 8.19 -21.21
C GLN A 250 -0.08 8.32 -22.16
N ASP A 251 -0.39 7.23 -22.88
CA ASP A 251 -1.60 7.14 -23.68
C ASP A 251 -2.83 7.05 -22.76
N ARG A 252 -3.58 8.14 -22.70
CA ARG A 252 -4.77 8.24 -21.84
C ARG A 252 -5.96 7.43 -22.34
N SER A 253 -5.93 6.91 -23.58
CA SER A 253 -6.94 5.99 -24.07
C SER A 253 -6.88 4.61 -23.39
N LEU A 254 -5.72 4.26 -22.82
CA LEU A 254 -5.50 3.05 -22.06
C LEU A 254 -5.95 3.17 -20.57
N TRP A 255 -6.36 4.35 -20.15
CA TRP A 255 -6.81 4.57 -18.77
C TRP A 255 -8.24 4.09 -18.57
N ASP A 256 -8.50 3.42 -17.45
CA ASP A 256 -9.85 2.97 -17.06
C ASP A 256 -10.71 4.17 -16.63
N ARG A 257 -11.45 4.73 -17.57
CA ARG A 257 -12.32 5.90 -17.36
C ARG A 257 -13.43 5.61 -16.35
N ALA A 258 -13.98 4.41 -16.34
CA ALA A 258 -15.02 4.03 -15.39
C ALA A 258 -14.49 3.98 -13.96
N ALA A 259 -13.28 3.43 -13.76
CA ALA A 259 -12.62 3.43 -12.45
C ALA A 259 -12.28 4.85 -11.99
N ILE A 260 -11.81 5.73 -12.89
CA ILE A 260 -11.54 7.15 -12.58
C ILE A 260 -12.82 7.82 -12.07
N GLU A 261 -13.92 7.73 -12.80
CA GLU A 261 -15.19 8.33 -12.39
C GLU A 261 -15.70 7.80 -11.05
N GLN A 262 -15.56 6.49 -10.81
CA GLN A 262 -15.97 5.90 -9.53
C GLN A 262 -15.13 6.45 -8.36
N ALA A 263 -13.81 6.57 -8.55
CA ALA A 263 -12.91 7.11 -7.55
C ALA A 263 -13.18 8.61 -7.28
N SER A 264 -13.43 9.40 -8.34
CA SER A 264 -13.78 10.81 -8.21
C SER A 264 -15.13 11.01 -7.49
N ARG A 265 -16.13 10.18 -7.76
CA ARG A 265 -17.41 10.20 -7.02
C ARG A 265 -17.22 9.84 -5.54
N LEU A 266 -16.34 8.87 -5.24
CA LEU A 266 -16.01 8.51 -3.85
C LEU A 266 -15.36 9.69 -3.12
N LEU A 267 -14.37 10.31 -3.77
CA LEU A 267 -13.67 11.48 -3.23
C LEU A 267 -14.60 12.67 -3.00
N ALA A 268 -15.49 12.97 -3.95
CA ALA A 268 -16.49 14.03 -3.81
C ALA A 268 -17.44 13.81 -2.63
N ARG A 269 -17.82 12.55 -2.33
CA ARG A 269 -18.62 12.22 -1.14
C ARG A 269 -17.82 12.43 0.15
N ALA A 270 -16.52 12.05 0.16
CA ALA A 270 -15.66 12.29 1.31
C ALA A 270 -15.49 13.78 1.60
N ALA A 271 -15.28 14.59 0.55
CA ALA A 271 -15.13 16.05 0.67
C ALA A 271 -16.36 16.75 1.26
N LYS A 272 -17.59 16.26 1.02
CA LYS A 272 -18.81 16.78 1.62
C LYS A 272 -18.84 16.73 3.14
N GLN A 273 -18.01 15.89 3.76
CA GLN A 273 -17.92 15.80 5.22
C GLN A 273 -17.11 16.94 5.85
N GLN A 274 -16.46 17.79 5.04
CA GLN A 274 -15.68 18.96 5.48
C GLN A 274 -14.59 18.65 6.51
N ARG A 275 -14.03 17.42 6.44
CA ARG A 275 -12.89 16.96 7.23
C ARG A 275 -11.77 16.55 6.27
N PRO A 276 -11.08 17.52 5.65
CA PRO A 276 -10.00 17.23 4.70
C PRO A 276 -8.84 16.55 5.43
N GLY A 277 -8.16 15.65 4.72
CA GLY A 277 -6.98 15.00 5.22
C GLY A 277 -5.98 14.71 4.10
N PRO A 278 -4.76 14.27 4.45
CA PRO A 278 -3.67 14.12 3.49
C PRO A 278 -3.99 13.18 2.31
N TYR A 279 -4.69 12.07 2.53
CA TYR A 279 -5.00 11.13 1.45
C TYR A 279 -6.11 11.65 0.53
N GLN A 280 -7.09 12.38 1.05
CA GLN A 280 -8.08 13.06 0.22
C GLN A 280 -7.43 14.09 -0.70
N LEU A 281 -6.51 14.90 -0.18
CA LEU A 281 -5.80 15.91 -0.97
C LEU A 281 -4.90 15.28 -2.02
N GLN A 282 -4.17 14.23 -1.68
CA GLN A 282 -3.36 13.48 -2.65
C GLN A 282 -4.25 12.85 -3.74
N ALA A 283 -5.40 12.28 -3.37
CA ALA A 283 -6.37 11.75 -4.33
C ALA A 283 -6.91 12.84 -5.26
N ALA A 284 -7.22 14.03 -4.73
CA ALA A 284 -7.69 15.17 -5.52
C ALA A 284 -6.63 15.64 -6.54
N ILE A 285 -5.35 15.69 -6.15
CA ILE A 285 -4.24 16.01 -7.06
C ILE A 285 -4.18 14.99 -8.21
N ILE A 286 -4.27 13.70 -7.89
CA ILE A 286 -4.25 12.66 -8.93
C ILE A 286 -5.52 12.71 -9.79
N ALA A 287 -6.68 13.07 -9.22
CA ALA A 287 -7.92 13.26 -9.97
C ALA A 287 -7.81 14.39 -11.01
N CYS A 288 -7.19 15.52 -10.68
CA CYS A 288 -6.92 16.60 -11.64
C CYS A 288 -6.13 16.10 -12.87
N HIS A 289 -5.15 15.20 -12.67
CA HIS A 289 -4.45 14.58 -13.78
C HIS A 289 -5.29 13.55 -14.52
N ALA A 290 -6.08 12.75 -13.81
CA ALA A 290 -6.83 11.63 -14.37
C ALA A 290 -8.07 12.06 -15.16
N GLU A 291 -8.69 13.15 -14.76
CA GLU A 291 -9.90 13.70 -15.39
C GLU A 291 -9.61 14.51 -16.65
N ALA A 292 -8.43 15.14 -16.74
CA ALA A 292 -8.01 15.88 -17.92
C ALA A 292 -7.94 14.94 -19.14
N GLU A 293 -8.50 15.35 -20.28
CA GLU A 293 -8.45 14.56 -21.51
C GLU A 293 -7.04 14.52 -22.12
N ARG A 294 -6.32 15.62 -22.03
CA ARG A 294 -4.95 15.77 -22.51
C ARG A 294 -4.08 16.38 -21.42
N TRP A 295 -2.77 16.22 -21.52
CA TRP A 295 -1.82 16.80 -20.57
C TRP A 295 -1.97 18.32 -20.42
N GLN A 296 -2.22 19.02 -21.53
CA GLN A 296 -2.37 20.47 -21.58
C GLN A 296 -3.64 20.97 -20.86
N ASP A 297 -4.65 20.10 -20.72
CA ASP A 297 -5.92 20.42 -20.08
C ASP A 297 -5.87 20.20 -18.55
N THR A 298 -4.71 19.80 -18.00
CA THR A 298 -4.51 19.60 -16.56
C THR A 298 -4.64 20.92 -15.82
N ASP A 299 -5.49 20.98 -14.79
CA ASP A 299 -5.68 22.16 -13.94
C ASP A 299 -4.52 22.30 -12.94
N TRP A 300 -3.43 22.90 -13.42
CA TRP A 300 -2.24 23.14 -12.63
C TRP A 300 -2.45 24.15 -11.51
N GLU A 301 -3.38 25.09 -11.67
CA GLU A 301 -3.72 26.04 -10.62
C GLU A 301 -4.34 25.33 -9.43
N GLN A 302 -5.34 24.48 -9.68
CA GLN A 302 -5.96 23.66 -8.64
C GLN A 302 -4.97 22.72 -7.98
N ILE A 303 -4.07 22.10 -8.75
CA ILE A 303 -3.04 21.21 -8.19
C ILE A 303 -2.13 21.96 -7.22
N VAL A 304 -1.68 23.18 -7.55
CA VAL A 304 -0.86 24.00 -6.64
C VAL A 304 -1.62 24.33 -5.36
N LEU A 305 -2.89 24.73 -5.45
CA LEU A 305 -3.74 25.01 -4.28
C LEU A 305 -3.93 23.76 -3.38
N LEU A 306 -4.10 22.60 -3.98
CA LEU A 306 -4.22 21.34 -3.24
C LEU A 306 -2.90 20.98 -2.52
N TYR A 307 -1.75 21.24 -3.16
CA TYR A 307 -0.45 21.09 -2.49
C TYR A 307 -0.26 22.09 -1.35
N ASP A 308 -0.72 23.33 -1.48
CA ASP A 308 -0.71 24.31 -0.40
C ASP A 308 -1.52 23.84 0.81
N MET A 309 -2.71 23.29 0.57
CA MET A 309 -3.53 22.69 1.62
C MET A 309 -2.84 21.46 2.25
N LEU A 310 -2.24 20.61 1.43
CA LEU A 310 -1.52 19.42 1.91
C LEU A 310 -0.31 19.79 2.77
N LEU A 311 0.46 20.78 2.37
CA LEU A 311 1.59 21.30 3.15
C LEU A 311 1.16 21.92 4.47
N HIS A 312 -0.02 22.53 4.53
CA HIS A 312 -0.57 23.05 5.79
C HIS A 312 -0.92 21.92 6.77
N LEU A 313 -1.48 20.80 6.27
CA LEU A 313 -1.88 19.65 7.10
C LEU A 313 -0.71 18.72 7.43
N ALA A 314 0.20 18.50 6.50
CA ALA A 314 1.30 17.54 6.58
C ALA A 314 2.55 18.09 5.88
N PRO A 315 3.30 18.99 6.53
CA PRO A 315 4.51 19.57 5.98
C PRO A 315 5.55 18.50 5.63
N SER A 316 6.09 18.55 4.40
CA SER A 316 7.11 17.61 3.94
C SER A 316 7.96 18.22 2.83
N PRO A 317 9.29 18.07 2.85
CA PRO A 317 10.16 18.49 1.76
C PRO A 317 9.81 17.84 0.42
N VAL A 318 9.39 16.56 0.45
CA VAL A 318 8.95 15.84 -0.75
C VAL A 318 7.64 16.40 -1.30
N THR A 319 6.70 16.78 -0.45
CA THR A 319 5.46 17.46 -0.87
C THR A 319 5.77 18.83 -1.49
N ARG A 320 6.74 19.58 -0.93
CA ARG A 320 7.21 20.85 -1.52
C ARG A 320 7.88 20.64 -2.88
N LEU A 321 8.67 19.59 -3.06
CA LEU A 321 9.23 19.19 -4.36
C LEU A 321 8.11 18.95 -5.39
N HIS A 322 7.09 18.19 -5.06
CA HIS A 322 5.97 17.94 -5.97
C HIS A 322 5.16 19.21 -6.27
N ARG A 323 5.02 20.11 -5.28
CA ARG A 323 4.44 21.43 -5.51
C ARG A 323 5.27 22.25 -6.50
N ALA A 324 6.58 22.23 -6.38
CA ALA A 324 7.48 22.94 -7.32
C ALA A 324 7.31 22.40 -8.76
N ILE A 325 7.13 21.06 -8.92
CA ILE A 325 6.82 20.48 -10.23
C ILE A 325 5.52 21.05 -10.80
N ALA A 326 4.46 21.18 -9.99
CA ALA A 326 3.20 21.78 -10.45
C ALA A 326 3.36 23.29 -10.75
N LEU A 327 4.15 23.99 -9.94
CA LEU A 327 4.44 25.40 -10.10
C LEU A 327 5.15 25.70 -11.44
N ARG A 328 6.00 24.77 -11.94
CA ARG A 328 6.63 24.85 -13.26
C ARG A 328 5.60 25.06 -14.37
N TYR A 329 4.52 24.31 -14.36
CA TYR A 329 3.47 24.37 -15.37
C TYR A 329 2.53 25.57 -15.19
N ARG A 330 2.34 26.04 -13.96
CA ARG A 330 1.51 27.21 -13.64
C ARG A 330 2.26 28.54 -13.88
N SER A 331 3.52 28.64 -13.43
CA SER A 331 4.24 29.91 -13.29
C SER A 331 5.62 29.91 -13.95
N GLY A 332 5.99 28.83 -14.65
CA GLY A 332 7.24 28.69 -15.36
C GLY A 332 8.41 28.09 -14.54
N PRO A 333 9.50 27.71 -15.23
CA PRO A 333 10.61 26.99 -14.62
C PRO A 333 11.40 27.84 -13.61
N GLN A 334 11.44 29.16 -13.76
CA GLN A 334 12.14 30.05 -12.82
C GLN A 334 11.47 30.03 -11.43
N ALA A 335 10.14 30.09 -11.39
CA ALA A 335 9.40 30.05 -10.13
C ALA A 335 9.57 28.69 -9.42
N ALA A 336 9.57 27.59 -10.18
CA ALA A 336 9.81 26.26 -9.66
C ALA A 336 11.24 26.10 -9.11
N MET A 337 12.24 26.61 -9.84
CA MET A 337 13.64 26.54 -9.41
C MET A 337 13.88 27.31 -8.11
N ALA A 338 13.30 28.51 -7.96
CA ALA A 338 13.39 29.28 -6.72
C ALA A 338 12.85 28.52 -5.49
N GLU A 339 11.81 27.71 -5.66
CA GLU A 339 11.32 26.84 -4.59
C GLU A 339 12.25 25.64 -4.32
N LEU A 340 12.84 25.05 -5.36
CA LEU A 340 13.78 23.94 -5.21
C LEU A 340 15.09 24.35 -4.53
N ASP A 341 15.59 25.56 -4.80
CA ASP A 341 16.80 26.06 -4.17
C ASP A 341 16.69 26.09 -2.64
N MET A 342 15.49 26.33 -2.10
CA MET A 342 15.23 26.27 -0.65
C MET A 342 15.23 24.84 -0.10
N LEU A 343 15.14 23.82 -0.94
CA LEU A 343 15.08 22.40 -0.55
C LEU A 343 16.43 21.69 -0.70
N ALA A 344 17.44 22.32 -1.26
CA ALA A 344 18.72 21.71 -1.59
C ALA A 344 19.36 20.99 -0.40
N GLY A 345 19.33 21.59 0.81
CA GLY A 345 19.91 21.00 2.02
C GLY A 345 19.14 19.78 2.53
N GLU A 346 17.82 19.74 2.33
CA GLU A 346 16.96 18.66 2.84
C GLU A 346 16.87 17.48 1.86
N LEU A 347 16.94 17.73 0.55
CA LEU A 347 16.71 16.74 -0.50
C LEU A 347 17.96 16.38 -1.32
N ASP A 348 19.17 16.76 -0.90
CA ASP A 348 20.42 16.46 -1.65
C ASP A 348 20.63 14.96 -1.90
N ARG A 349 20.10 14.10 -1.04
CA ARG A 349 20.19 12.64 -1.19
C ARG A 349 18.97 12.01 -1.86
N TYR A 350 18.04 12.80 -2.37
CA TYR A 350 16.82 12.32 -3.00
C TYR A 350 16.91 12.46 -4.52
N HIS A 351 16.94 11.34 -5.23
CA HIS A 351 17.18 11.30 -6.69
C HIS A 351 16.17 12.13 -7.49
N LEU A 352 14.87 12.13 -7.10
CA LEU A 352 13.84 12.91 -7.80
C LEU A 352 14.05 14.42 -7.68
N TYR A 353 14.67 14.91 -6.61
CA TYR A 353 15.06 16.30 -6.50
C TYR A 353 16.03 16.69 -7.63
N HIS A 354 17.10 15.91 -7.81
CA HIS A 354 18.08 16.18 -8.87
C HIS A 354 17.51 15.99 -10.27
N ALA A 355 16.67 14.96 -10.48
CA ALA A 355 15.98 14.75 -11.75
C ALA A 355 15.05 15.93 -12.11
N THR A 356 14.36 16.51 -11.12
CA THR A 356 13.51 17.69 -11.30
C THR A 356 14.34 18.94 -11.59
N CYS A 357 15.44 19.13 -10.87
CA CYS A 357 16.39 20.22 -11.17
C CYS A 357 16.93 20.11 -12.61
N ALA A 358 17.28 18.89 -13.06
CA ALA A 358 17.74 18.65 -14.41
C ALA A 358 16.71 19.06 -15.47
N ASP A 359 15.44 18.72 -15.25
CA ASP A 359 14.36 19.10 -16.15
C ASP A 359 14.18 20.63 -16.22
N LEU A 360 14.24 21.32 -15.07
CA LEU A 360 14.13 22.77 -15.02
C LEU A 360 15.35 23.47 -15.65
N TRP A 361 16.57 23.00 -15.38
CA TRP A 361 17.79 23.54 -15.99
C TRP A 361 17.74 23.40 -17.52
N ARG A 362 17.22 22.29 -18.03
CA ARG A 362 17.07 22.07 -19.49
C ARG A 362 16.09 23.08 -20.11
N GLU A 363 14.94 23.32 -19.46
CA GLU A 363 13.99 24.34 -19.90
C GLU A 363 14.57 25.78 -19.86
N LEU A 364 15.48 26.01 -18.93
CA LEU A 364 16.19 27.31 -18.81
C LEU A 364 17.39 27.43 -19.75
N GLY A 365 17.66 26.46 -20.62
CA GLY A 365 18.79 26.43 -21.54
C GLY A 365 20.14 26.14 -20.87
N ARG A 366 20.17 25.71 -19.60
CA ARG A 366 21.36 25.42 -18.83
C ARG A 366 21.76 23.95 -18.93
N THR A 367 22.28 23.55 -20.08
CA THR A 367 22.50 22.15 -20.46
C THR A 367 23.54 21.46 -19.58
N ASP A 368 24.63 22.14 -19.19
CA ASP A 368 25.67 21.54 -18.35
C ASP A 368 25.19 21.25 -16.93
N GLU A 369 24.44 22.17 -16.33
CA GLU A 369 23.81 21.95 -15.01
C GLU A 369 22.77 20.88 -15.06
N ALA A 370 21.95 20.81 -16.13
CA ALA A 370 20.97 19.75 -16.33
C ALA A 370 21.65 18.37 -16.36
N ARG A 371 22.76 18.24 -17.11
CA ARG A 371 23.53 17.00 -17.19
C ARG A 371 24.19 16.60 -15.87
N ALA A 372 24.73 17.57 -15.13
CA ALA A 372 25.31 17.33 -13.81
C ALA A 372 24.24 16.82 -12.83
N ALA A 373 23.04 17.40 -12.85
CA ALA A 373 21.91 16.99 -12.03
C ALA A 373 21.39 15.59 -12.42
N ASP A 374 21.26 15.25 -13.71
CA ASP A 374 20.87 13.91 -14.15
C ASP A 374 21.88 12.83 -13.71
N ARG A 375 23.19 13.13 -13.80
CA ARG A 375 24.22 12.20 -13.27
C ARG A 375 24.11 12.01 -11.77
N ARG A 376 23.80 13.07 -11.03
CA ARG A 376 23.58 12.97 -9.58
C ARG A 376 22.34 12.14 -9.26
N ALA A 377 21.22 12.35 -9.98
CA ALA A 377 20.02 11.54 -9.86
C ALA A 377 20.30 10.06 -10.14
N LEU A 378 21.02 9.75 -11.22
CA LEU A 378 21.40 8.38 -11.60
C LEU A 378 22.24 7.69 -10.52
N ALA A 379 23.15 8.40 -9.87
CA ALA A 379 23.97 7.87 -8.80
C ALA A 379 23.18 7.56 -7.51
N LEU A 380 22.00 8.15 -7.34
CA LEU A 380 21.18 8.04 -6.14
C LEU A 380 20.02 7.05 -6.27
N THR A 381 19.56 6.74 -7.50
CA THR A 381 18.46 5.79 -7.68
C THR A 381 18.96 4.36 -7.82
N ALA A 382 18.28 3.44 -7.11
CA ALA A 382 18.47 2.00 -7.27
C ALA A 382 17.42 1.36 -8.20
N ASN A 383 16.45 2.14 -8.71
CA ASN A 383 15.37 1.63 -9.55
C ASN A 383 15.84 1.48 -11.01
N PRO A 384 15.89 0.26 -11.57
CA PRO A 384 16.39 0.02 -12.92
C PRO A 384 15.62 0.78 -14.02
N ALA A 385 14.30 0.94 -13.88
CA ALA A 385 13.47 1.64 -14.86
C ALA A 385 13.79 3.15 -14.88
N GLU A 386 14.04 3.74 -13.71
CA GLU A 386 14.45 5.15 -13.60
C GLU A 386 15.88 5.35 -14.13
N GLN A 387 16.77 4.38 -13.86
CA GLN A 387 18.14 4.42 -14.40
C GLN A 387 18.17 4.47 -15.92
N VAL A 388 17.33 3.67 -16.59
CA VAL A 388 17.21 3.69 -18.05
C VAL A 388 16.79 5.07 -18.55
N VAL A 389 15.74 5.67 -17.95
CA VAL A 389 15.26 7.00 -18.33
C VAL A 389 16.36 8.08 -18.16
N LEU A 390 17.08 8.04 -17.03
CA LEU A 390 18.17 9.02 -16.76
C LEU A 390 19.36 8.83 -17.70
N GLN A 391 19.72 7.58 -18.02
CA GLN A 391 20.79 7.28 -18.97
C GLN A 391 20.46 7.78 -20.39
N GLU A 392 19.22 7.57 -20.83
CA GLU A 392 18.76 8.06 -22.14
C GLU A 392 18.78 9.60 -22.20
N ARG A 393 18.36 10.31 -21.14
CA ARG A 393 18.43 11.78 -21.05
C ARG A 393 19.86 12.28 -21.14
N ILE A 394 20.79 11.66 -20.42
CA ILE A 394 22.21 12.02 -20.48
C ILE A 394 22.78 11.79 -21.90
N ALA A 395 22.39 10.69 -22.56
CA ALA A 395 22.85 10.37 -23.92
C ALA A 395 22.28 11.31 -24.99
N CYS A 396 21.01 11.72 -24.88
CA CYS A 396 20.38 12.67 -25.82
C CYS A 396 21.08 14.03 -25.80
N THR A 397 21.38 14.53 -24.62
CA THR A 397 22.10 15.81 -24.43
C THR A 397 23.48 15.79 -25.11
N TYR A 398 24.17 14.65 -25.14
CA TYR A 398 25.45 14.49 -25.87
C TYR A 398 25.30 14.56 -27.39
N ARG A 399 24.18 14.07 -27.94
CA ARG A 399 23.95 14.07 -29.39
C ARG A 399 23.62 15.49 -29.92
N GLU A 400 22.85 16.24 -29.14
CA GLU A 400 22.52 17.63 -29.50
C GLU A 400 23.79 18.52 -29.56
N GLU A 401 24.71 18.41 -28.61
CA GLU A 401 26.00 19.14 -28.61
C GLU A 401 26.95 18.72 -29.73
N LEU A 402 26.84 17.49 -30.24
CA LEU A 402 27.65 17.03 -31.38
C LEU A 402 27.10 17.53 -32.73
N LEU A 403 25.80 17.88 -32.79
CA LEU A 403 25.15 18.42 -33.98
C LEU A 403 25.27 19.95 -34.08
N ASP A 404 25.48 20.64 -32.96
CA ASP A 404 25.67 22.10 -32.90
C ASP A 404 27.13 22.55 -33.05
N LYS A 405 28.07 21.58 -33.22
CA LYS A 405 29.48 21.82 -33.54
C LYS A 405 29.83 21.42 -34.96
#